data_4e0f84a411c0ff138c992a076554f96d
#
_entry.id   4e0f84a411c0ff138c992a076554f96d
#
_cell.length_a   1.000
_cell.length_b   1.000
_cell.length_c   1.000
_cell.angle_alpha   90.00
_cell.angle_beta   90.00
_cell.angle_gamma   90.00
#
_symmetry.space_group_name_H-M   'P 1'
#
loop_
_entity.id
_entity.type
_entity.pdbx_description
1 polymer ?
#
loop_
_entity_poly.entity_id
_entity_poly.type
_entity_poly.pdbx_seq_one_letter_code
_entity_poly.pdbx_strand_id
1 'polypeptide(L)'
;MEVLPLTTAQLQRLDAVQRRMLRNIAGWVRVEDEPWDETMRRMRARLAAALRQHLVEDWSRGVCQRRWDQAWHIAHNPTSWPSRTTAWNPATFFDPAAVTMPCRGRGRPLTRWDDTLFTFSTQGLQQESWLQAATGYTLAGWRYHRDDYVRHCLA
;
A
#
# COMPACT_ATOMS: atom_id res chain seq x y z
N MET A 1 2.43 -13.62 5.34
CA MET A 1 1.53 -12.66 4.64
C MET A 1 2.39 -11.99 3.57
N GLU A 2 2.20 -12.36 2.30
CA GLU A 2 2.92 -11.74 1.19
C GLU A 2 2.46 -10.30 1.04
N VAL A 3 3.35 -9.35 1.24
CA VAL A 3 3.12 -7.96 0.89
C VAL A 3 3.46 -7.81 -0.59
N LEU A 4 2.50 -8.10 -1.45
CA LEU A 4 2.68 -7.94 -2.89
C LEU A 4 2.88 -6.45 -3.23
N PRO A 5 3.83 -6.13 -4.13
CA PRO A 5 3.96 -4.79 -4.66
C PRO A 5 2.71 -4.48 -5.50
N LEU A 6 1.87 -3.58 -5.01
CA LEU A 6 0.69 -3.15 -5.74
C LEU A 6 1.00 -1.86 -6.50
N THR A 7 0.68 -1.86 -7.79
CA THR A 7 0.72 -0.64 -8.61
C THR A 7 -0.47 0.25 -8.27
N THR A 8 -0.39 1.54 -8.58
CA THR A 8 -1.51 2.50 -8.41
C THR A 8 -2.79 1.98 -9.10
N ALA A 9 -2.67 1.39 -10.29
CA ALA A 9 -3.82 0.80 -10.98
C ALA A 9 -4.45 -0.37 -10.21
N GLN A 10 -3.65 -1.18 -9.53
CA GLN A 10 -4.16 -2.28 -8.70
C GLN A 10 -4.82 -1.76 -7.42
N LEU A 11 -4.28 -0.71 -6.80
CA LEU A 11 -4.91 -0.04 -5.66
C LEU A 11 -6.26 0.56 -6.05
N GLN A 12 -6.36 1.23 -7.20
CA GLN A 12 -7.63 1.75 -7.72
C GLN A 12 -8.66 0.64 -7.99
N ARG A 13 -8.21 -0.51 -8.53
CA ARG A 13 -9.08 -1.69 -8.72
C ARG A 13 -9.58 -2.24 -7.40
N LEU A 14 -8.73 -2.28 -6.37
CA LEU A 14 -9.09 -2.72 -5.03
C LEU A 14 -10.23 -1.87 -4.46
N ASP A 15 -10.13 -0.54 -4.56
CA ASP A 15 -11.18 0.38 -4.13
C ASP A 15 -12.46 0.25 -4.97
N ALA A 16 -12.32 -0.01 -6.27
CA ALA A 16 -13.48 -0.25 -7.13
C ALA A 16 -14.24 -1.52 -6.71
N VAL A 17 -13.52 -2.59 -6.34
CA VAL A 17 -14.12 -3.82 -5.80
C VAL A 17 -14.80 -3.54 -4.45
N GLN A 18 -14.14 -2.83 -3.54
CA GLN A 18 -14.73 -2.43 -2.27
C GLN A 18 -16.04 -1.68 -2.47
N ARG A 19 -16.05 -0.66 -3.33
CA ARG A 19 -17.26 0.13 -3.62
C ARG A 19 -18.36 -0.72 -4.26
N ARG A 20 -18.00 -1.71 -5.09
CA ARG A 20 -18.98 -2.65 -5.64
C ARG A 20 -19.61 -3.51 -4.55
N MET A 21 -18.81 -4.08 -3.66
CA MET A 21 -19.29 -4.88 -2.53
C MET A 21 -20.19 -4.05 -1.60
N LEU A 22 -19.77 -2.84 -1.26
CA LEU A 22 -20.53 -1.95 -0.40
C LEU A 22 -21.86 -1.52 -1.02
N ARG A 23 -21.92 -1.34 -2.37
CA ARG A 23 -23.19 -1.11 -3.07
C ARG A 23 -24.15 -2.29 -2.93
N ASN A 24 -23.62 -3.51 -3.01
CA ASN A 24 -24.45 -4.72 -2.81
C ASN A 24 -24.98 -4.80 -1.38
N ILE A 25 -24.14 -4.49 -0.38
CA ILE A 25 -24.52 -4.47 1.04
C ILE A 25 -25.55 -3.36 1.33
N ALA A 26 -25.34 -2.15 0.78
CA ALA A 26 -26.25 -1.02 0.96
C ALA A 26 -27.64 -1.22 0.28
N GLY A 27 -27.75 -2.26 -0.53
CA GLY A 27 -28.93 -2.59 -1.30
C GLY A 27 -29.16 -1.62 -2.47
N TRP A 28 -29.61 -2.18 -3.58
CA TRP A 28 -29.95 -1.41 -4.76
C TRP A 28 -31.45 -1.06 -4.70
N VAL A 29 -31.75 0.22 -4.68
CA VAL A 29 -33.14 0.71 -4.69
C VAL A 29 -33.36 1.56 -5.93
N ARG A 30 -34.17 1.08 -6.85
CA ARG A 30 -34.68 1.85 -8.00
C ARG A 30 -36.01 2.49 -7.62
N VAL A 31 -36.18 3.75 -7.96
CA VAL A 31 -37.45 4.44 -7.86
C VAL A 31 -38.14 4.29 -9.22
N GLU A 32 -39.45 4.10 -9.21
CA GLU A 32 -40.29 4.00 -10.43
C GLU A 32 -40.13 5.29 -11.24
N ASP A 33 -40.02 5.17 -12.55
CA ASP A 33 -39.82 6.27 -13.51
C ASP A 33 -38.57 7.14 -13.34
N GLU A 34 -37.64 6.75 -12.43
CA GLU A 34 -36.36 7.47 -12.27
C GLU A 34 -35.41 7.12 -13.43
N PRO A 35 -34.81 8.11 -14.14
CA PRO A 35 -33.77 7.87 -15.14
C PRO A 35 -32.57 7.15 -14.53
N TRP A 36 -31.91 6.33 -15.33
CA TRP A 36 -30.77 5.52 -14.89
C TRP A 36 -29.61 6.33 -14.30
N ASP A 37 -29.28 7.46 -14.88
CA ASP A 37 -28.22 8.35 -14.43
C ASP A 37 -28.55 9.00 -13.07
N GLU A 38 -29.82 9.32 -12.81
CA GLU A 38 -30.28 9.82 -11.52
C GLU A 38 -30.24 8.73 -10.44
N THR A 39 -30.70 7.53 -10.77
CA THR A 39 -30.56 6.35 -9.87
C THR A 39 -29.10 6.16 -9.49
N MET A 40 -28.18 6.18 -10.47
CA MET A 40 -26.74 6.02 -10.22
C MET A 40 -26.17 7.14 -9.36
N ARG A 41 -26.58 8.37 -9.58
CA ARG A 41 -26.13 9.54 -8.79
C ARG A 41 -26.61 9.43 -7.34
N ARG A 42 -27.88 9.11 -7.15
CA ARG A 42 -28.51 8.94 -5.84
C ARG A 42 -27.84 7.79 -5.07
N MET A 43 -27.62 6.63 -5.71
CA MET A 43 -26.97 5.49 -5.08
C MET A 43 -25.50 5.77 -4.72
N ARG A 44 -24.78 6.53 -5.56
CA ARG A 44 -23.41 6.96 -5.22
C ARG A 44 -23.39 7.91 -4.02
N ALA A 45 -24.33 8.87 -3.97
CA ALA A 45 -24.44 9.79 -2.85
C ALA A 45 -24.79 9.06 -1.54
N ARG A 46 -25.74 8.09 -1.60
CA ARG A 46 -26.11 7.24 -0.46
C ARG A 46 -24.91 6.45 0.07
N LEU A 47 -24.16 5.81 -0.83
CA LEU A 47 -22.97 5.07 -0.44
C LEU A 47 -21.91 5.98 0.18
N ALA A 48 -21.64 7.13 -0.43
CA ALA A 48 -20.68 8.09 0.10
C ALA A 48 -21.08 8.63 1.49
N ALA A 49 -22.38 8.82 1.73
CA ALA A 49 -22.89 9.20 3.04
C ALA A 49 -22.68 8.09 4.08
N ALA A 50 -23.02 6.83 3.73
CA ALA A 50 -22.81 5.69 4.60
C ALA A 50 -21.32 5.46 4.94
N LEU A 51 -20.42 5.57 3.95
CA LEU A 51 -18.97 5.46 4.18
C LEU A 51 -18.46 6.51 5.17
N ARG A 52 -18.91 7.76 5.03
CA ARG A 52 -18.55 8.84 5.97
C ARG A 52 -19.13 8.60 7.36
N GLN A 53 -20.41 8.20 7.45
CA GLN A 53 -21.08 7.94 8.73
C GLN A 53 -20.41 6.82 9.53
N HIS A 54 -19.96 5.77 8.84
CA HIS A 54 -19.34 4.60 9.47
C HIS A 54 -17.81 4.64 9.47
N LEU A 55 -17.19 5.75 9.07
CA LEU A 55 -15.75 5.95 9.01
C LEU A 55 -15.02 4.81 8.26
N VAL A 56 -15.63 4.32 7.19
CA VAL A 56 -15.04 3.25 6.37
C VAL A 56 -13.98 3.84 5.46
N GLU A 57 -12.74 3.46 5.69
CA GLU A 57 -11.61 3.86 4.85
C GLU A 57 -11.55 3.03 3.56
N ASP A 58 -10.97 3.61 2.49
CA ASP A 58 -10.66 2.88 1.27
C ASP A 58 -9.63 1.77 1.55
N TRP A 59 -9.81 0.62 0.92
CA TRP A 59 -8.90 -0.52 1.12
C TRP A 59 -7.47 -0.23 0.67
N SER A 60 -7.31 0.57 -0.38
CA SER A 60 -6.00 1.03 -0.83
C SER A 60 -5.25 1.76 0.28
N ARG A 61 -5.94 2.67 1.00
CA ARG A 61 -5.38 3.38 2.14
C ARG A 61 -4.94 2.41 3.23
N GLY A 62 -5.81 1.48 3.61
CA GLY A 62 -5.50 0.47 4.63
C GLY A 62 -4.34 -0.46 4.25
N VAL A 63 -4.16 -0.76 2.96
CA VAL A 63 -3.01 -1.53 2.47
C VAL A 63 -1.72 -0.73 2.61
N CYS A 64 -1.70 0.55 2.22
CA CYS A 64 -0.52 1.41 2.34
C CYS A 64 -0.15 1.63 3.82
N GLN A 65 -1.12 1.85 4.69
CA GLN A 65 -0.89 1.98 6.14
C GLN A 65 -0.24 0.72 6.72
N ARG A 66 -0.79 -0.46 6.41
CA ARG A 66 -0.23 -1.74 6.88
C ARG A 66 1.18 -1.98 6.35
N ARG A 67 1.46 -1.59 5.11
CA ARG A 67 2.82 -1.68 4.55
C ARG A 67 3.80 -0.80 5.32
N TRP A 68 3.40 0.42 5.66
CA TRP A 68 4.19 1.34 6.47
C TRP A 68 4.47 0.79 7.86
N ASP A 69 3.44 0.30 8.54
CA ASP A 69 3.59 -0.31 9.87
C ASP A 69 4.44 -1.59 9.82
N GLN A 70 4.26 -2.41 8.78
CA GLN A 70 5.06 -3.61 8.54
C GLN A 70 6.55 -3.29 8.36
N ALA A 71 6.87 -2.22 7.63
CA ALA A 71 8.26 -1.79 7.43
C ALA A 71 8.96 -1.51 8.76
N TRP A 72 8.30 -0.85 9.69
CA TRP A 72 8.84 -0.60 11.04
C TRP A 72 9.13 -1.90 11.79
N HIS A 73 8.18 -2.84 11.75
CA HIS A 73 8.37 -4.15 12.41
C HIS A 73 9.51 -4.97 11.78
N ILE A 74 9.66 -4.91 10.47
CA ILE A 74 10.77 -5.57 9.76
C ILE A 74 12.12 -4.97 10.21
N ALA A 75 12.22 -3.65 10.28
CA ALA A 75 13.45 -2.96 10.67
C ALA A 75 13.88 -3.29 12.11
N HIS A 76 12.92 -3.45 13.02
CA HIS A 76 13.20 -3.70 14.45
C HIS A 76 13.27 -5.19 14.82
N ASN A 77 13.02 -6.11 13.87
CA ASN A 77 13.10 -7.55 14.09
C ASN A 77 13.97 -8.23 13.01
N PRO A 78 15.28 -7.99 13.00
CA PRO A 78 16.17 -8.45 11.92
C PRO A 78 16.25 -9.97 11.79
N THR A 79 15.95 -10.71 12.84
CA THR A 79 15.94 -12.18 12.84
C THR A 79 14.62 -12.78 12.37
N SER A 80 13.60 -11.97 12.22
CA SER A 80 12.29 -12.43 11.79
C SER A 80 12.29 -12.91 10.33
N TRP A 81 11.41 -13.84 10.01
CA TRP A 81 11.26 -14.33 8.63
C TRP A 81 10.98 -13.20 7.61
N PRO A 82 10.07 -12.23 7.87
CA PRO A 82 9.87 -11.10 6.96
C PRO A 82 11.13 -10.28 6.72
N SER A 83 11.94 -10.04 7.74
CA SER A 83 13.20 -9.31 7.60
C SER A 83 14.20 -10.07 6.73
N ARG A 84 14.33 -11.38 6.95
CA ARG A 84 15.20 -12.25 6.16
C ARG A 84 14.78 -12.32 4.68
N THR A 85 13.49 -12.40 4.41
CA THR A 85 12.98 -12.41 3.03
C THR A 85 13.14 -11.08 2.33
N THR A 86 13.07 -9.96 3.04
CA THR A 86 13.33 -8.62 2.50
C THR A 86 14.80 -8.45 2.13
N ALA A 87 15.70 -8.95 2.95
CA ALA A 87 17.15 -8.93 2.70
C ALA A 87 17.58 -10.00 1.68
N TRP A 88 16.69 -10.94 1.34
CA TRP A 88 17.03 -12.02 0.42
C TRP A 88 17.34 -11.51 -0.99
N ASN A 89 18.51 -11.90 -1.46
CA ASN A 89 18.99 -11.57 -2.80
C ASN A 89 19.36 -12.87 -3.52
N PRO A 90 18.73 -13.20 -4.67
CA PRO A 90 19.04 -14.41 -5.43
C PRO A 90 20.53 -14.54 -5.79
N ALA A 91 21.19 -13.43 -6.08
CA ALA A 91 22.61 -13.46 -6.46
C ALA A 91 23.51 -13.91 -5.29
N THR A 92 23.21 -13.49 -4.07
CA THR A 92 23.98 -13.92 -2.88
C THR A 92 23.72 -15.35 -2.46
N PHE A 93 22.60 -15.94 -2.90
CA PHE A 93 22.30 -17.34 -2.66
C PHE A 93 23.17 -18.27 -3.51
N PHE A 94 23.45 -17.88 -4.78
CA PHE A 94 24.28 -18.65 -5.71
C PHE A 94 25.76 -18.31 -5.65
N ASP A 95 26.10 -17.10 -5.21
CA ASP A 95 27.47 -16.64 -5.01
C ASP A 95 27.54 -15.73 -3.79
N PRO A 96 27.88 -16.28 -2.61
CA PRO A 96 28.01 -15.51 -1.37
C PRO A 96 29.09 -14.41 -1.42
N ALA A 97 30.04 -14.51 -2.36
CA ALA A 97 31.07 -13.49 -2.57
C ALA A 97 30.62 -12.35 -3.50
N ALA A 98 29.50 -12.51 -4.17
CA ALA A 98 28.95 -11.46 -5.05
C ALA A 98 28.35 -10.31 -4.20
N VAL A 99 29.18 -9.37 -3.82
CA VAL A 99 28.79 -8.16 -3.08
C VAL A 99 28.10 -7.13 -3.98
N THR A 100 28.13 -7.33 -5.29
CA THR A 100 27.50 -6.43 -6.26
C THR A 100 25.99 -6.64 -6.30
N MET A 101 25.25 -5.52 -6.22
CA MET A 101 23.80 -5.51 -6.52
C MET A 101 23.53 -6.34 -7.76
N PRO A 102 22.62 -7.32 -7.72
CA PRO A 102 22.33 -8.13 -8.88
C PRO A 102 21.91 -7.23 -10.02
N CYS A 103 22.64 -7.29 -11.13
CA CYS A 103 22.16 -6.71 -12.36
C CYS A 103 20.77 -7.30 -12.62
N ARG A 104 19.75 -6.44 -12.63
CA ARG A 104 18.39 -6.85 -13.03
C ARG A 104 18.54 -7.53 -14.40
N GLY A 105 18.14 -8.78 -14.49
CA GLY A 105 18.17 -9.54 -15.75
C GLY A 105 17.40 -8.77 -16.84
N ARG A 106 17.69 -9.02 -18.10
CA ARG A 106 16.95 -8.46 -19.24
C ARG A 106 15.48 -8.85 -19.10
N GLY A 107 14.59 -7.88 -18.89
CA GLY A 107 13.16 -8.08 -18.73
C GLY A 107 12.47 -6.90 -18.04
N ARG A 108 11.16 -7.02 -17.85
CA ARG A 108 10.40 -6.02 -17.11
C ARG A 108 10.93 -5.93 -15.67
N PRO A 109 11.29 -4.74 -15.17
CA PRO A 109 11.74 -4.57 -13.79
C PRO A 109 10.69 -5.16 -12.85
N LEU A 110 11.09 -6.11 -12.03
CA LEU A 110 10.23 -6.62 -10.95
C LEU A 110 10.07 -5.49 -9.93
N THR A 111 8.86 -5.02 -9.75
CA THR A 111 8.54 -4.07 -8.68
C THR A 111 8.67 -4.79 -7.35
N ARG A 112 9.52 -4.28 -6.48
CA ARG A 112 9.69 -4.82 -5.13
C ARG A 112 8.64 -4.22 -4.20
N TRP A 113 8.31 -4.94 -3.13
CA TRP A 113 7.33 -4.45 -2.16
C TRP A 113 7.79 -3.16 -1.44
N ASP A 114 9.11 -2.97 -1.36
CA ASP A 114 9.75 -1.84 -0.69
C ASP A 114 10.12 -0.68 -1.64
N ASP A 115 9.90 -0.78 -2.96
CA ASP A 115 10.23 0.28 -3.91
C ASP A 115 9.56 1.62 -3.55
N THR A 116 8.28 1.59 -3.14
CA THR A 116 7.57 2.80 -2.71
C THR A 116 8.07 3.35 -1.36
N LEU A 117 8.48 2.45 -0.46
CA LEU A 117 9.10 2.85 0.81
C LEU A 117 10.45 3.52 0.55
N PHE A 118 11.26 2.95 -0.33
CA PHE A 118 12.55 3.52 -0.71
C PHE A 118 12.37 4.90 -1.33
N THR A 119 11.47 5.05 -2.31
CA THR A 119 11.21 6.33 -2.96
C THR A 119 10.72 7.38 -1.97
N PHE A 120 9.79 7.02 -1.08
CA PHE A 120 9.30 7.94 -0.06
C PHE A 120 10.39 8.32 0.96
N SER A 121 11.21 7.36 1.39
CA SER A 121 12.29 7.65 2.35
C SER A 121 13.34 8.60 1.77
N THR A 122 13.68 8.45 0.50
CA THR A 122 14.66 9.32 -0.16
C THR A 122 14.10 10.71 -0.48
N GLN A 123 12.87 10.79 -0.98
CA GLN A 123 12.25 12.04 -1.42
C GLN A 123 11.52 12.79 -0.30
N GLY A 124 10.81 12.07 0.56
CA GLY A 124 9.97 12.64 1.61
C GLY A 124 10.68 12.80 2.95
N LEU A 125 11.52 11.84 3.33
CA LEU A 125 12.22 11.87 4.62
C LEU A 125 13.69 12.27 4.49
N GLN A 126 14.22 12.43 3.28
CA GLN A 126 15.63 12.75 2.99
C GLN A 126 16.61 11.75 3.64
N GLN A 127 16.22 10.48 3.70
CA GLN A 127 17.01 9.39 4.23
C GLN A 127 17.52 8.49 3.10
N GLU A 128 18.71 7.91 3.23
CA GLU A 128 19.31 7.06 2.20
C GLU A 128 18.50 5.78 1.95
N SER A 129 17.81 5.27 2.97
CA SER A 129 16.96 4.10 2.86
C SER A 129 15.81 4.11 3.87
N TRP A 130 14.72 3.40 3.55
CA TRP A 130 13.61 3.23 4.47
C TRP A 130 14.00 2.45 5.75
N LEU A 131 14.97 1.54 5.64
CA LEU A 131 15.47 0.76 6.79
C LEU A 131 16.19 1.69 7.79
N GLN A 132 17.03 2.58 7.31
CA GLN A 132 17.72 3.58 8.13
C GLN A 132 16.71 4.55 8.76
N ALA A 133 15.74 5.02 7.99
CA ALA A 133 14.66 5.85 8.51
C ALA A 133 13.89 5.14 9.63
N ALA A 134 13.44 3.89 9.39
CA ALA A 134 12.68 3.12 10.36
C ALA A 134 13.46 2.87 11.67
N THR A 135 14.76 2.57 11.59
CA THR A 135 15.60 2.35 12.78
C THR A 135 15.94 3.64 13.52
N GLY A 136 15.98 4.78 12.82
CA GLY A 136 16.28 6.09 13.41
C GLY A 136 15.09 6.75 14.10
N TYR A 137 13.86 6.39 13.73
CA TYR A 137 12.65 6.94 14.36
C TYR A 137 12.19 6.09 15.54
N THR A 138 11.49 6.73 16.48
CA THR A 138 10.63 6.02 17.44
C THR A 138 9.35 5.56 16.72
N LEU A 139 8.60 4.62 17.30
CA LEU A 139 7.32 4.16 16.73
C LEU A 139 6.34 5.32 16.52
N ALA A 140 6.30 6.27 17.45
CA ALA A 140 5.43 7.47 17.35
C ALA A 140 5.89 8.37 16.18
N GLY A 141 7.20 8.62 16.07
CA GLY A 141 7.76 9.40 14.96
C GLY A 141 7.55 8.71 13.61
N TRP A 142 7.72 7.38 13.54
CA TRP A 142 7.41 6.61 12.34
C TRP A 142 5.94 6.74 11.93
N ARG A 143 5.02 6.58 12.89
CA ARG A 143 3.57 6.71 12.63
C ARG A 143 3.14 8.12 12.23
N TYR A 144 3.86 9.14 12.68
CA TYR A 144 3.61 10.53 12.26
C TYR A 144 3.70 10.71 10.74
N HIS A 145 4.64 10.03 10.08
CA HIS A 145 4.83 10.11 8.62
C HIS A 145 3.93 9.16 7.82
N ARG A 146 3.08 8.36 8.48
CA ARG A 146 2.24 7.35 7.83
C ARG A 146 1.27 7.94 6.80
N ASP A 147 0.62 9.04 7.12
CA ASP A 147 -0.35 9.65 6.21
C ASP A 147 0.32 10.31 5.00
N ASP A 148 1.54 10.81 5.15
CA ASP A 148 2.35 11.33 4.05
C ASP A 148 2.77 10.21 3.11
N TYR A 149 3.20 9.08 3.66
CA TYR A 149 3.50 7.89 2.88
C TYR A 149 2.27 7.38 2.10
N VAL A 150 1.11 7.32 2.75
CA VAL A 150 -0.14 6.92 2.09
C VAL A 150 -0.47 7.85 0.92
N ARG A 151 -0.34 9.16 1.10
CA ARG A 151 -0.53 10.13 0.02
C ARG A 151 0.44 9.89 -1.14
N HIS A 152 1.71 9.63 -0.83
CA HIS A 152 2.72 9.29 -1.84
C HIS A 152 2.38 8.01 -2.63
N CYS A 153 1.85 6.99 -2.00
CA CYS A 153 1.46 5.74 -2.67
C CYS A 153 0.23 5.88 -3.58
N LEU A 154 -0.67 6.83 -3.28
CA LEU A 154 -1.94 7.02 -3.98
C LEU A 154 -1.90 8.14 -5.04
N ALA A 155 -0.82 8.91 -5.08
CA ALA A 155 -0.58 9.92 -6.11
C ALA A 155 -0.21 9.26 -7.45
#